data_6f8dbd6e00a9dcfef9ac46565b3af800
#
_entry.id   6f8dbd6e00a9dcfef9ac46565b3af800
#
_cell.length_a   1.000
_cell.length_b   1.000
_cell.length_c   1.000
_cell.angle_alpha   90.00
_cell.angle_beta   90.00
_cell.angle_gamma   90.00
#
_symmetry.space_group_name_H-M   'P 1'
#
loop_
_entity.id
_entity.type
_entity.pdbx_description
1 polymer ?
#
loop_
_entity_poly.entity_id
_entity_poly.type
_entity_poly.pdbx_seq_one_letter_code
_entity_poly.pdbx_strand_id
1 'polypeptide(L)'
;MANPRTVEVDLSSYGYHMEVDTRKSDCNRERTPHWHLCGKRERLGSISIYGQWIEEPDVSKHIKKEAEELTSRYASTISDVYEHNRIDGADY
;
A
#
# COMPACT_ATOMS: atom_id res chain seq x y z
N MET A 1 8.58 15.78 -15.84
CA MET A 1 7.65 14.69 -16.17
C MET A 1 7.49 13.73 -14.97
N ALA A 2 6.27 13.31 -14.70
CA ALA A 2 6.04 12.36 -13.62
C ALA A 2 6.67 11.00 -13.96
N ASN A 3 7.25 10.35 -12.96
CA ASN A 3 7.90 9.05 -13.12
C ASN A 3 7.54 8.12 -11.94
N PRO A 4 6.26 7.75 -11.80
CA PRO A 4 5.84 6.94 -10.67
C PRO A 4 6.44 5.54 -10.72
N ARG A 5 6.68 4.98 -9.51
CA ARG A 5 7.09 3.59 -9.35
C ARG A 5 5.92 2.78 -8.81
N THR A 6 5.84 1.53 -9.22
CA THR A 6 4.74 0.65 -8.85
C THR A 6 5.28 -0.51 -8.00
N VAL A 7 4.59 -0.77 -6.90
CA VAL A 7 4.80 -1.99 -6.10
C VAL A 7 3.45 -2.63 -5.87
N GLU A 8 3.34 -3.88 -6.28
CA GLU A 8 2.12 -4.65 -6.13
C GLU A 8 2.50 -6.08 -5.77
N VAL A 9 1.91 -6.61 -4.70
CA VAL A 9 2.20 -7.96 -4.20
C VAL A 9 0.88 -8.68 -3.95
N ASP A 10 0.69 -9.82 -4.61
CA ASP A 10 -0.51 -10.64 -4.40
C ASP A 10 -0.44 -11.38 -3.07
N LEU A 11 -1.58 -11.45 -2.39
CA LEU A 11 -1.73 -12.35 -1.26
C LEU A 11 -1.88 -13.79 -1.74
N SER A 12 -1.63 -14.75 -0.86
CA SER A 12 -1.89 -16.15 -1.16
C SER A 12 -3.37 -16.42 -1.34
N SER A 13 -4.22 -15.64 -0.68
CA SER A 13 -5.67 -15.72 -0.86
C SER A 13 -6.07 -15.05 -2.17
N TYR A 14 -6.78 -15.78 -3.01
CA TYR A 14 -7.16 -15.33 -4.34
C TYR A 14 -8.02 -14.06 -4.29
N GLY A 15 -7.67 -13.12 -5.15
CA GLY A 15 -8.44 -11.89 -5.30
C GLY A 15 -7.98 -10.72 -4.45
N TYR A 16 -6.95 -10.92 -3.63
CA TYR A 16 -6.41 -9.84 -2.78
C TYR A 16 -4.97 -9.52 -3.17
N HIS A 17 -4.63 -8.24 -3.11
CA HIS A 17 -3.26 -7.79 -3.33
C HIS A 17 -2.97 -6.52 -2.51
N MET A 18 -1.68 -6.22 -2.36
CA MET A 18 -1.23 -4.98 -1.75
C MET A 18 -0.64 -4.08 -2.82
N GLU A 19 -0.86 -2.78 -2.72
CA GLU A 19 -0.28 -1.83 -3.67
C GLU A 19 0.08 -0.50 -3.01
N VAL A 20 1.16 0.14 -3.49
CA VAL A 20 1.57 1.48 -3.05
C VAL A 20 0.95 2.52 -3.98
N ASP A 21 0.54 3.65 -3.43
CA ASP A 21 0.02 4.77 -4.21
C ASP A 21 1.06 5.27 -5.22
N THR A 22 0.61 5.54 -6.44
CA THR A 22 1.47 6.08 -7.50
C THR A 22 1.25 7.57 -7.72
N ARG A 23 0.16 8.14 -7.20
CA ARG A 23 -0.17 9.55 -7.39
C ARG A 23 0.50 10.40 -6.32
N LYS A 24 1.14 11.48 -6.77
CA LYS A 24 1.82 12.43 -5.89
C LYS A 24 0.88 12.98 -4.81
N SER A 25 -0.34 13.35 -5.19
CA SER A 25 -1.31 13.91 -4.25
C SER A 25 -1.69 12.92 -3.15
N ASP A 26 -1.84 11.64 -3.48
CA ASP A 26 -2.18 10.62 -2.49
C ASP A 26 -1.03 10.42 -1.50
N CYS A 27 0.21 10.38 -2.00
CA CYS A 27 1.39 10.22 -1.15
C CYS A 27 1.65 11.45 -0.26
N ASN A 28 1.17 12.63 -0.64
CA ASN A 28 1.32 13.84 0.17
C ASN A 28 0.16 14.06 1.13
N ARG A 29 -0.98 13.40 0.91
CA ARG A 29 -2.13 13.50 1.80
C ARG A 29 -1.89 12.80 3.13
N GLU A 30 -1.31 11.61 3.08
CA GLU A 30 -0.94 10.83 4.26
C GLU A 30 0.57 10.64 4.24
N ARG A 31 1.26 11.27 5.18
CA ARG A 31 2.73 11.31 5.19
C ARG A 31 3.39 10.05 5.73
N THR A 32 2.67 9.26 6.52
CA THR A 32 3.21 7.99 6.99
C THR A 32 3.28 7.01 5.83
N PRO A 33 4.46 6.46 5.51
CA PRO A 33 4.55 5.49 4.43
C PRO A 33 3.62 4.31 4.69
N HIS A 34 2.84 3.96 3.68
CA HIS A 34 1.83 2.92 3.79
C HIS A 34 1.50 2.36 2.42
N TRP A 35 0.78 1.26 2.41
CA TRP A 35 0.19 0.73 1.19
C TRP A 35 -1.22 0.23 1.46
N HIS A 36 -1.92 -0.15 0.42
CA HIS A 36 -3.34 -0.49 0.49
C HIS A 36 -3.56 -1.97 0.27
N LEU A 37 -4.47 -2.54 1.08
CA LEU A 37 -5.03 -3.85 0.81
C LEU A 37 -6.18 -3.65 -0.16
N CYS A 38 -6.14 -4.39 -1.27
CA CYS A 38 -7.12 -4.27 -2.34
C CYS A 38 -7.79 -5.60 -2.62
N GLY A 39 -9.07 -5.54 -2.97
CA GLY A 39 -9.81 -6.63 -3.58
C GLY A 39 -9.72 -6.51 -5.10
N LYS A 40 -10.62 -7.20 -5.82
CA LYS A 40 -10.56 -7.23 -7.29
C LYS A 40 -10.73 -5.85 -7.94
N ARG A 41 -11.56 -4.98 -7.36
CA ARG A 41 -11.91 -3.70 -7.98
C ARG A 41 -11.92 -2.53 -7.03
N GLU A 42 -11.52 -2.74 -5.78
CA GLU A 42 -11.62 -1.69 -4.78
C GLU A 42 -10.52 -1.79 -3.74
N ARG A 43 -10.21 -0.66 -3.13
CA ARG A 43 -9.35 -0.60 -1.96
C ARG A 43 -10.20 -0.93 -0.74
N LEU A 44 -9.67 -1.80 0.12
CA LEU A 44 -10.37 -2.30 1.29
C LEU A 44 -9.85 -1.69 2.58
N GLY A 45 -8.58 -1.30 2.62
CA GLY A 45 -7.98 -0.70 3.79
C GLY A 45 -6.55 -0.28 3.52
N SER A 46 -5.90 0.32 4.51
CA SER A 46 -4.51 0.75 4.39
C SER A 46 -3.74 0.46 5.68
N ILE A 47 -2.47 0.14 5.54
CA ILE A 47 -1.61 -0.25 6.65
C ILE A 47 -0.26 0.45 6.51
N SER A 48 0.24 1.01 7.62
CA SER A 48 1.54 1.67 7.66
C SER A 48 2.67 0.65 7.65
N ILE A 49 3.87 1.11 7.27
CA ILE A 49 5.07 0.26 7.32
C ILE A 49 5.40 -0.22 8.73
N TYR A 50 4.80 0.39 9.75
CA TYR A 50 4.96 -0.02 11.15
C TYR A 50 3.96 -1.10 11.57
N GLY A 51 3.13 -1.58 10.63
CA GLY A 51 2.15 -2.64 10.89
C GLY A 51 0.86 -2.19 11.53
N GLN A 52 0.58 -0.87 11.52
CA GLN A 52 -0.64 -0.32 12.09
C GLN A 52 -1.65 -0.02 10.98
N TRP A 53 -2.88 -0.51 11.15
CA TRP A 53 -3.94 -0.20 10.21
C TRP A 53 -4.35 1.27 10.33
N ILE A 54 -4.27 1.99 9.23
CA ILE A 54 -4.74 3.38 9.12
C ILE A 54 -6.23 3.35 8.81
N GLU A 55 -6.63 2.52 7.85
CA GLU A 55 -8.02 2.19 7.58
C GLU A 55 -8.16 0.68 7.71
N GLU A 56 -8.90 0.23 8.72
CA GLU A 56 -9.02 -1.20 8.98
C GLU A 56 -10.05 -1.80 8.02
N PRO A 57 -9.67 -2.85 7.26
CA PRO A 57 -10.58 -3.46 6.30
C PRO A 57 -11.56 -4.43 6.96
N ASP A 58 -12.71 -4.59 6.34
CA ASP A 58 -13.70 -5.57 6.76
C ASP A 58 -13.41 -6.90 6.04
N VAL A 59 -12.37 -7.58 6.50
CA VAL A 59 -11.96 -8.88 5.97
C VAL A 59 -11.61 -9.81 7.13
N SER A 60 -11.41 -11.09 6.84
CA SER A 60 -11.08 -12.05 7.89
C SER A 60 -9.73 -11.75 8.54
N LYS A 61 -9.54 -12.25 9.77
CA LYS A 61 -8.26 -12.13 10.47
C LYS A 61 -7.11 -12.75 9.68
N HIS A 62 -7.40 -13.82 8.96
CA HIS A 62 -6.42 -14.51 8.12
C HIS A 62 -5.86 -13.57 7.04
N ILE A 63 -6.73 -12.82 6.38
CA ILE A 63 -6.33 -11.85 5.35
C ILE A 63 -5.54 -10.71 5.98
N LYS A 64 -6.01 -10.15 7.10
CA LYS A 64 -5.31 -9.08 7.81
C LYS A 64 -3.91 -9.51 8.23
N LYS A 65 -3.78 -10.71 8.76
CA LYS A 65 -2.50 -11.23 9.23
C LYS A 65 -1.50 -11.36 8.07
N GLU A 66 -1.95 -11.87 6.93
CA GLU A 66 -1.09 -11.97 5.76
C GLU A 66 -0.65 -10.59 5.28
N ALA A 67 -1.57 -9.62 5.24
CA ALA A 67 -1.25 -8.24 4.87
C ALA A 67 -0.20 -7.64 5.81
N GLU A 68 -0.33 -7.89 7.13
CA GLU A 68 0.64 -7.42 8.11
C GLU A 68 2.02 -8.06 7.91
N GLU A 69 2.06 -9.35 7.62
CA GLU A 69 3.32 -10.07 7.35
C GLU A 69 4.01 -9.54 6.09
N LEU A 70 3.26 -9.31 5.02
CA LEU A 70 3.79 -8.74 3.79
C LEU A 70 4.30 -7.32 4.02
N THR A 71 3.59 -6.53 4.82
CA THR A 71 4.01 -5.17 5.16
C THR A 71 5.36 -5.17 5.86
N SER A 72 5.55 -6.06 6.83
CA SER A 72 6.83 -6.20 7.53
C SER A 72 7.95 -6.60 6.56
N ARG A 73 7.67 -7.54 5.67
CA ARG A 73 8.65 -8.04 4.69
C ARG A 73 9.08 -6.97 3.71
N TYR A 74 8.17 -6.13 3.26
CA TYR A 74 8.41 -5.14 2.21
C TYR A 74 8.51 -3.71 2.74
N ALA A 75 8.63 -3.51 4.06
CA ALA A 75 8.59 -2.19 4.67
C ALA A 75 9.59 -1.21 4.04
N SER A 76 10.83 -1.66 3.83
CA SER A 76 11.86 -0.81 3.23
C SER A 76 11.52 -0.44 1.78
N THR A 77 11.06 -1.40 1.00
CA THR A 77 10.65 -1.16 -0.39
C THR A 77 9.48 -0.21 -0.47
N ILE A 78 8.47 -0.39 0.39
CA ILE A 78 7.30 0.48 0.46
C ILE A 78 7.74 1.91 0.77
N SER A 79 8.60 2.07 1.77
CA SER A 79 9.09 3.38 2.18
C SER A 79 9.81 4.10 1.04
N ASP A 80 10.69 3.40 0.34
CA ASP A 80 11.46 3.97 -0.77
C ASP A 80 10.54 4.38 -1.93
N VAL A 81 9.61 3.53 -2.31
CA VAL A 81 8.69 3.80 -3.42
C VAL A 81 7.70 4.90 -3.04
N TYR A 82 7.18 4.87 -1.82
CA TYR A 82 6.29 5.90 -1.31
C TYR A 82 6.95 7.28 -1.36
N GLU A 83 8.20 7.37 -0.87
CA GLU A 83 8.95 8.63 -0.88
C GLU A 83 9.24 9.10 -2.30
N HIS A 84 9.60 8.18 -3.20
CA HIS A 84 9.80 8.52 -4.60
C HIS A 84 8.51 9.09 -5.22
N ASN A 85 7.37 8.44 -4.99
CA ASN A 85 6.10 8.87 -5.57
C ASN A 85 5.57 10.17 -4.96
N ARG A 86 5.93 10.45 -3.70
CA ARG A 86 5.60 11.71 -3.06
C ARG A 86 6.22 12.89 -3.79
N ILE A 87 7.40 12.67 -4.36
CA ILE A 87 8.17 13.70 -5.06
C ILE A 87 7.93 13.66 -6.57
N ASP A 88 7.91 12.47 -7.15
CA ASP A 88 7.93 12.27 -8.60
C ASP A 88 6.83 11.31 -9.08
N GLY A 89 5.74 11.22 -8.34
CA GLY A 89 4.60 10.40 -8.71
C GLY A 89 3.73 11.03 -9.79
N ALA A 90 2.68 10.32 -10.17
CA ALA A 90 1.74 10.78 -11.19
C ALA A 90 1.00 12.04 -10.73
N ASP A 91 0.75 12.95 -11.66
CA ASP A 91 0.15 14.28 -11.39
C ASP A 91 -1.36 14.34 -11.61
N TYR A 92 -1.99 13.26 -12.03
CA TYR A 92 -3.44 13.23 -12.28
C TYR A 92 -4.27 12.88 -11.06
#